data_de37ed94cc6957a1b9b1f4ed85a9d019
#
_entry.id   de37ed94cc6957a1b9b1f4ed85a9d019
#
_cell.length_a   1.000
_cell.length_b   1.000
_cell.length_c   1.000
_cell.angle_alpha   90.00
_cell.angle_beta   90.00
_cell.angle_gamma   90.00
#
_symmetry.space_group_name_H-M   'P 1'
#
loop_
_entity.id
_entity.type
_entity.pdbx_description
1 polymer ?
#
loop_
_entity_poly.entity_id
_entity_poly.type
_entity_poly.pdbx_seq_one_letter_code
_entity_poly.pdbx_strand_id
1 'polypeptide(L)'
;SAVDSPAWNKADDWSILPKNYVLYAVKYVNPWHGQYLRRGVDQVTINGESKKLIRHAEFVEKDEDVDVNTAAYKEDLLTLQVKDGTGDAHSFTLRLTFNEDGVCSITSGSQDVVASGNGKFVSKGEKNSLGGKDRDAIYLEYNVELKNPGIQLATKDTLVLRTRNVYGGGTFEVERK
;
A
#
# COMPACT_ATOMS: atom_id res chain seq x y z
N SER A 1 -13.14 -20.23 37.76
CA SER A 1 -12.23 -20.40 38.89
C SER A 1 -12.59 -21.68 39.65
N ALA A 2 -11.60 -22.31 40.30
CA ALA A 2 -11.81 -23.49 41.15
C ALA A 2 -12.24 -23.10 42.58
N VAL A 3 -12.06 -21.85 42.96
CA VAL A 3 -12.40 -21.26 44.25
C VAL A 3 -13.10 -19.91 44.09
N ASP A 4 -13.86 -19.47 45.10
CA ASP A 4 -14.66 -18.22 45.03
C ASP A 4 -13.82 -16.94 44.90
N SER A 5 -12.61 -16.95 45.46
CA SER A 5 -11.68 -15.83 45.45
C SER A 5 -10.28 -16.28 45.03
N PRO A 6 -10.06 -16.59 43.76
CA PRO A 6 -8.82 -17.15 43.28
C PRO A 6 -7.67 -16.14 43.37
N ALA A 7 -6.53 -16.57 43.91
CA ALA A 7 -5.31 -15.77 43.91
C ALA A 7 -4.59 -15.92 42.54
N TRP A 8 -4.21 -14.79 41.94
CA TRP A 8 -3.61 -14.75 40.62
C TRP A 8 -2.37 -15.65 40.43
N ASN A 9 -1.58 -15.79 41.52
CA ASN A 9 -0.33 -16.53 41.53
C ASN A 9 -0.44 -17.98 42.01
N LYS A 10 -1.64 -18.47 42.28
CA LYS A 10 -1.89 -19.87 42.69
C LYS A 10 -2.56 -20.64 41.57
N ALA A 11 -1.84 -21.56 40.95
CA ALA A 11 -2.35 -22.38 39.86
C ALA A 11 -3.57 -23.20 40.24
N ASP A 12 -3.60 -23.75 41.47
CA ASP A 12 -4.65 -24.62 41.98
C ASP A 12 -5.97 -23.90 42.24
N ASP A 13 -5.97 -22.57 42.34
CA ASP A 13 -7.17 -21.77 42.50
C ASP A 13 -7.98 -21.61 41.22
N TRP A 14 -7.44 -22.10 40.07
CA TRP A 14 -8.00 -21.89 38.72
C TRP A 14 -8.29 -23.21 38.03
N SER A 15 -9.52 -23.41 37.58
CA SER A 15 -9.86 -24.51 36.66
C SER A 15 -9.25 -24.31 35.26
N ILE A 16 -9.02 -23.05 34.88
CA ILE A 16 -8.25 -22.64 33.70
C ILE A 16 -7.32 -21.54 34.17
N LEU A 17 -6.01 -21.77 34.05
CA LEU A 17 -4.98 -20.79 34.41
C LEU A 17 -5.18 -19.47 33.66
N PRO A 18 -5.20 -18.30 34.36
CA PRO A 18 -5.18 -17.02 33.71
C PRO A 18 -3.86 -16.84 32.96
N LYS A 19 -3.96 -16.18 31.80
CA LYS A 19 -2.78 -15.84 31.01
C LYS A 19 -1.99 -14.76 31.73
N ASN A 20 -0.72 -15.01 32.00
CA ASN A 20 0.20 -14.09 32.65
C ASN A 20 1.26 -13.50 31.72
N TYR A 21 0.98 -13.48 30.40
CA TYR A 21 1.86 -12.93 29.40
C TYR A 21 1.09 -11.96 28.48
N VAL A 22 1.79 -10.99 27.95
CA VAL A 22 1.32 -10.10 26.90
C VAL A 22 2.15 -10.37 25.65
N LEU A 23 1.47 -10.63 24.55
CA LEU A 23 2.13 -10.84 23.25
C LEU A 23 2.14 -9.52 22.48
N TYR A 24 3.32 -9.09 22.06
CA TYR A 24 3.50 -7.93 21.19
C TYR A 24 4.02 -8.39 19.83
N ALA A 25 3.38 -7.90 18.77
CA ALA A 25 3.93 -7.98 17.42
C ALA A 25 4.37 -6.57 17.00
N VAL A 26 5.65 -6.39 16.73
CA VAL A 26 6.22 -5.13 16.26
C VAL A 26 6.51 -5.27 14.77
N LYS A 27 5.88 -4.41 13.94
CA LYS A 27 6.14 -4.31 12.51
C LYS A 27 6.88 -2.99 12.25
N TYR A 28 8.04 -3.08 11.62
CA TYR A 28 8.69 -1.89 11.08
C TYR A 28 7.94 -1.39 9.85
N VAL A 29 7.69 -0.10 9.79
CA VAL A 29 7.17 0.59 8.61
C VAL A 29 7.98 1.84 8.37
N ASN A 30 8.27 2.15 7.11
CA ASN A 30 8.98 3.35 6.75
C ASN A 30 8.02 4.56 6.60
N PRO A 31 8.52 5.81 6.41
CA PRO A 31 7.69 7.01 6.34
C PRO A 31 6.71 7.04 5.17
N TRP A 32 6.89 6.25 4.13
CA TRP A 32 6.06 6.24 2.91
C TRP A 32 4.97 5.17 2.94
N HIS A 33 5.06 4.21 3.87
CA HIS A 33 4.03 3.19 4.07
C HIS A 33 2.66 3.80 4.35
N GLY A 34 1.61 3.25 3.72
CA GLY A 34 0.24 3.66 3.96
C GLY A 34 -0.72 3.30 2.85
N GLN A 35 -1.99 3.61 3.09
CA GLN A 35 -3.04 3.55 2.10
C GLN A 35 -3.19 4.94 1.46
N TYR A 36 -3.22 4.96 0.15
CA TYR A 36 -3.28 6.17 -0.66
C TYR A 36 -4.45 6.15 -1.62
N LEU A 37 -4.96 7.32 -1.95
CA LEU A 37 -5.92 7.55 -3.02
C LEU A 37 -5.14 7.92 -4.28
N ARG A 38 -5.30 7.10 -5.32
CA ARG A 38 -4.54 7.17 -6.56
C ARG A 38 -5.33 7.85 -7.67
N ARG A 39 -4.78 8.90 -8.24
CA ARG A 39 -5.29 9.58 -9.44
C ARG A 39 -4.18 9.82 -10.43
N GLY A 40 -4.51 9.92 -11.69
CA GLY A 40 -3.47 10.15 -12.70
C GLY A 40 -3.91 9.96 -14.12
N VAL A 41 -2.93 9.83 -15.00
CA VAL A 41 -3.13 9.67 -16.44
C VAL A 41 -2.26 8.55 -16.93
N ASP A 42 -2.87 7.61 -17.66
CA ASP A 42 -2.17 6.52 -18.35
C ASP A 42 -2.22 6.73 -19.85
N GLN A 43 -1.12 6.45 -20.51
CA GLN A 43 -1.06 6.11 -21.94
C GLN A 43 -0.86 4.59 -22.00
N VAL A 44 -1.91 3.88 -22.37
CA VAL A 44 -1.90 2.41 -22.50
C VAL A 44 -1.74 2.05 -23.95
N THR A 45 -0.77 1.22 -24.29
CA THR A 45 -0.55 0.70 -25.65
C THR A 45 -0.70 -0.82 -25.63
N ILE A 46 -1.61 -1.33 -26.48
CA ILE A 46 -1.89 -2.76 -26.63
C ILE A 46 -1.93 -3.05 -28.14
N ASN A 47 -1.14 -4.03 -28.59
CA ASN A 47 -1.07 -4.40 -30.02
C ASN A 47 -0.78 -3.22 -30.96
N GLY A 48 0.00 -2.23 -30.51
CA GLY A 48 0.33 -1.02 -31.28
C GLY A 48 -0.72 0.09 -31.23
N GLU A 49 -1.89 -0.15 -30.64
CA GLU A 49 -2.91 0.87 -30.45
C GLU A 49 -2.74 1.55 -29.08
N SER A 50 -2.69 2.87 -29.07
CA SER A 50 -2.51 3.67 -27.86
C SER A 50 -3.79 4.37 -27.45
N LYS A 51 -4.13 4.29 -26.17
CA LYS A 51 -5.29 4.93 -25.56
C LYS A 51 -4.87 5.72 -24.32
N LYS A 52 -5.36 6.95 -24.21
CA LYS A 52 -5.19 7.77 -23.01
C LYS A 52 -6.36 7.51 -22.05
N LEU A 53 -6.04 7.20 -20.80
CA LEU A 53 -7.00 7.03 -19.71
C LEU A 53 -6.72 8.09 -18.64
N ILE A 54 -7.78 8.82 -18.26
CA ILE A 54 -7.72 9.76 -17.13
C ILE A 54 -8.40 9.06 -15.96
N ARG A 55 -7.65 8.87 -14.87
CA ARG A 55 -8.11 8.22 -13.65
C ARG A 55 -8.18 9.24 -12.53
N HIS A 56 -9.30 9.83 -12.32
CA HIS A 56 -9.65 10.57 -11.13
C HIS A 56 -11.16 10.71 -11.01
N ALA A 57 -11.68 10.66 -9.80
CA ALA A 57 -13.06 10.99 -9.51
C ALA A 57 -13.20 12.52 -9.30
N GLU A 58 -14.44 12.99 -9.29
CA GLU A 58 -14.75 14.40 -8.97
C GLU A 58 -14.20 14.78 -7.59
N PHE A 59 -14.32 13.85 -6.63
CA PHE A 59 -13.83 14.01 -5.26
C PHE A 59 -12.71 13.02 -5.00
N VAL A 60 -11.61 13.47 -4.38
CA VAL A 60 -10.43 12.66 -4.11
C VAL A 60 -10.72 11.40 -3.28
N GLU A 61 -11.69 11.44 -2.37
CA GLU A 61 -12.10 10.32 -1.54
C GLU A 61 -12.75 9.17 -2.31
N LYS A 62 -13.08 9.38 -3.58
CA LYS A 62 -13.64 8.36 -4.48
C LYS A 62 -12.62 7.85 -5.50
N ASP A 63 -11.39 8.31 -5.42
CA ASP A 63 -10.30 7.79 -6.24
C ASP A 63 -9.94 6.35 -5.83
N GLU A 64 -9.15 5.68 -6.65
CA GLU A 64 -8.71 4.31 -6.43
C GLU A 64 -7.86 4.20 -5.14
N ASP A 65 -8.25 3.29 -4.23
CA ASP A 65 -7.43 2.95 -3.06
C ASP A 65 -6.27 2.04 -3.49
N VAL A 66 -5.05 2.40 -3.06
CA VAL A 66 -3.84 1.59 -3.26
C VAL A 66 -3.00 1.57 -2.00
N ASP A 67 -2.28 0.46 -1.78
CA ASP A 67 -1.40 0.31 -0.63
C ASP A 67 0.07 0.43 -1.06
N VAL A 68 0.80 1.33 -0.40
CA VAL A 68 2.26 1.41 -0.45
C VAL A 68 2.80 0.65 0.75
N ASN A 69 3.40 -0.49 0.51
CA ASN A 69 3.81 -1.44 1.55
C ASN A 69 5.32 -1.47 1.72
N THR A 70 5.80 -1.23 2.94
CA THR A 70 7.22 -1.33 3.29
C THR A 70 7.78 -2.72 2.99
N ALA A 71 8.80 -2.80 2.15
CA ALA A 71 9.57 -4.00 1.85
C ALA A 71 10.94 -3.99 2.57
N ALA A 72 11.59 -2.82 2.68
CA ALA A 72 12.84 -2.63 3.38
C ALA A 72 12.98 -1.18 3.91
N TYR A 73 14.12 -0.83 4.49
CA TYR A 73 14.35 0.47 5.14
C TYR A 73 13.99 1.68 4.27
N LYS A 74 14.34 1.66 2.97
CA LYS A 74 14.02 2.72 2.01
C LYS A 74 13.25 2.20 0.79
N GLU A 75 12.64 1.03 0.91
CA GLU A 75 11.95 0.39 -0.20
C GLU A 75 10.51 0.09 0.15
N ASP A 76 9.64 0.39 -0.80
CA ASP A 76 8.22 0.07 -0.76
C ASP A 76 7.79 -0.65 -2.03
N LEU A 77 6.72 -1.43 -1.91
CA LEU A 77 6.06 -2.09 -3.02
C LEU A 77 4.69 -1.48 -3.23
N LEU A 78 4.38 -1.19 -4.48
CA LEU A 78 3.09 -0.69 -4.93
C LEU A 78 2.55 -1.65 -5.99
N THR A 79 1.49 -2.40 -5.66
CA THR A 79 0.85 -3.33 -6.60
C THR A 79 -0.33 -2.65 -7.26
N LEU A 80 -0.35 -2.66 -8.58
CA LEU A 80 -1.34 -2.01 -9.41
C LEU A 80 -1.91 -2.98 -10.45
N GLN A 81 -2.99 -2.56 -11.11
CA GLN A 81 -3.61 -3.33 -12.17
C GLN A 81 -3.82 -2.49 -13.42
N VAL A 82 -3.73 -3.15 -14.57
CA VAL A 82 -4.12 -2.61 -15.87
C VAL A 82 -5.05 -3.60 -16.56
N LYS A 83 -6.05 -3.10 -17.28
CA LYS A 83 -6.94 -3.93 -18.09
C LYS A 83 -6.41 -4.01 -19.50
N ASP A 84 -6.46 -5.21 -20.09
CA ASP A 84 -6.18 -5.42 -21.49
C ASP A 84 -7.37 -5.05 -22.41
N GLY A 85 -7.23 -5.30 -23.72
CA GLY A 85 -8.26 -5.00 -24.70
C GLY A 85 -9.54 -5.86 -24.57
N THR A 86 -9.48 -6.98 -23.84
CA THR A 86 -10.63 -7.85 -23.54
C THR A 86 -11.33 -7.49 -22.24
N GLY A 87 -10.68 -6.67 -21.40
CA GLY A 87 -11.16 -6.25 -20.08
C GLY A 87 -10.58 -7.06 -18.93
N ASP A 88 -9.72 -8.02 -19.21
CA ASP A 88 -9.03 -8.80 -18.19
C ASP A 88 -7.98 -7.96 -17.46
N ALA A 89 -7.94 -8.10 -16.14
CA ALA A 89 -7.04 -7.35 -15.29
C ALA A 89 -5.70 -8.07 -15.09
N HIS A 90 -4.61 -7.36 -15.36
CA HIS A 90 -3.24 -7.83 -15.17
C HIS A 90 -2.57 -7.04 -14.06
N SER A 91 -2.14 -7.74 -13.02
CA SER A 91 -1.45 -7.13 -11.88
C SER A 91 0.05 -7.02 -12.13
N PHE A 92 0.64 -5.92 -11.68
CA PHE A 92 2.08 -5.71 -11.66
C PHE A 92 2.48 -4.97 -10.39
N THR A 93 3.72 -5.17 -9.96
CA THR A 93 4.24 -4.53 -8.75
C THR A 93 5.42 -3.64 -9.12
N LEU A 94 5.38 -2.41 -8.66
CA LEU A 94 6.48 -1.46 -8.69
C LEU A 94 7.27 -1.52 -7.38
N ARG A 95 8.59 -1.44 -7.48
CA ARG A 95 9.49 -1.21 -6.36
C ARG A 95 9.89 0.25 -6.35
N LEU A 96 9.59 0.94 -5.26
CA LEU A 96 9.89 2.34 -5.01
C LEU A 96 11.07 2.40 -4.05
N THR A 97 12.23 2.93 -4.48
CA THR A 97 13.40 3.09 -3.61
C THR A 97 13.63 4.57 -3.36
N PHE A 98 13.43 5.00 -2.11
CA PHE A 98 13.50 6.41 -1.70
C PHE A 98 14.87 6.78 -1.16
N ASN A 99 15.28 8.03 -1.42
CA ASN A 99 16.39 8.67 -0.76
C ASN A 99 15.93 9.56 0.41
N GLU A 100 16.86 10.23 1.08
CA GLU A 100 16.58 11.08 2.24
C GLU A 100 15.80 12.35 1.89
N ASP A 101 15.90 12.81 0.64
CA ASP A 101 15.18 13.98 0.12
C ASP A 101 13.76 13.62 -0.36
N GLY A 102 13.33 12.36 -0.18
CA GLY A 102 12.04 11.87 -0.63
C GLY A 102 11.93 11.62 -2.13
N VAL A 103 13.02 11.72 -2.88
CA VAL A 103 13.05 11.32 -4.30
C VAL A 103 13.11 9.80 -4.37
N CYS A 104 12.31 9.19 -5.25
CA CYS A 104 12.36 7.75 -5.46
C CYS A 104 12.70 7.38 -6.90
N SER A 105 13.43 6.29 -7.04
CA SER A 105 13.57 5.54 -8.29
C SER A 105 12.52 4.43 -8.33
N ILE A 106 12.02 4.14 -9.53
CA ILE A 106 11.00 3.12 -9.76
C ILE A 106 11.61 2.01 -10.61
N THR A 107 11.48 0.78 -10.13
CA THR A 107 11.90 -0.44 -10.84
C THR A 107 10.81 -1.51 -10.75
N SER A 108 10.97 -2.62 -11.46
CA SER A 108 10.04 -3.74 -11.34
C SER A 108 10.16 -4.44 -9.99
N GLY A 109 9.01 -4.72 -9.38
CA GLY A 109 8.87 -5.62 -8.23
C GLY A 109 8.30 -7.00 -8.60
N SER A 110 7.98 -7.24 -9.87
CA SER A 110 7.41 -8.49 -10.40
C SER A 110 8.34 -9.11 -11.44
N GLN A 111 8.25 -10.45 -11.59
CA GLN A 111 8.84 -11.15 -12.74
C GLN A 111 8.03 -10.84 -14.02
N ASP A 112 8.66 -10.96 -15.17
CA ASP A 112 8.05 -10.72 -16.50
C ASP A 112 7.47 -9.31 -16.73
N VAL A 113 7.82 -8.38 -15.85
CA VAL A 113 7.49 -6.97 -15.96
C VAL A 113 8.77 -6.17 -16.01
N VAL A 114 8.87 -5.24 -16.95
CA VAL A 114 9.93 -4.22 -16.98
C VAL A 114 9.30 -2.90 -16.54
N ALA A 115 9.85 -2.29 -15.51
CA ALA A 115 9.40 -0.98 -15.04
C ALA A 115 10.57 -0.04 -14.81
N SER A 116 10.38 1.22 -15.14
CA SER A 116 11.36 2.28 -14.90
C SER A 116 10.66 3.62 -14.72
N GLY A 117 11.24 4.46 -13.88
CA GLY A 117 10.70 5.79 -13.64
C GLY A 117 11.28 6.43 -12.39
N ASN A 118 10.66 7.53 -12.01
CA ASN A 118 11.03 8.26 -10.83
C ASN A 118 9.78 8.85 -10.15
N GLY A 119 9.96 9.34 -8.93
CA GLY A 119 8.91 10.00 -8.19
C GLY A 119 9.46 10.83 -7.04
N LYS A 120 8.56 11.45 -6.32
CA LYS A 120 8.89 12.27 -5.16
C LYS A 120 7.77 12.22 -4.12
N PHE A 121 8.15 11.97 -2.88
CA PHE A 121 7.29 12.21 -1.73
C PHE A 121 7.37 13.68 -1.32
N VAL A 122 6.22 14.28 -1.06
CA VAL A 122 6.12 15.66 -0.57
C VAL A 122 5.18 15.69 0.62
N SER A 123 5.71 16.03 1.79
CA SER A 123 4.88 16.20 2.98
C SER A 123 3.91 17.36 2.79
N LYS A 124 2.62 17.10 3.03
CA LYS A 124 1.52 18.05 2.79
C LYS A 124 1.52 18.63 1.37
N GLY A 125 1.91 17.81 0.37
CA GLY A 125 2.00 18.19 -1.03
C GLY A 125 0.64 18.56 -1.64
N GLU A 126 -0.41 17.82 -1.29
CA GLU A 126 -1.78 18.08 -1.73
C GLU A 126 -2.51 18.97 -0.73
N LYS A 127 -2.79 20.22 -1.16
CA LYS A 127 -3.42 21.25 -0.33
C LYS A 127 -4.92 21.14 -0.35
N ASN A 128 -5.55 21.39 0.83
CA ASN A 128 -7.01 21.36 0.99
C ASN A 128 -7.66 20.15 0.30
N SER A 129 -7.01 18.99 0.45
CA SER A 129 -7.37 17.75 -0.21
C SER A 129 -8.35 16.91 0.65
N LEU A 130 -8.10 15.62 0.82
CA LEU A 130 -8.97 14.69 1.54
C LEU A 130 -9.40 15.22 2.92
N GLY A 131 -10.72 15.40 3.09
CA GLY A 131 -11.33 15.95 4.31
C GLY A 131 -10.99 17.40 4.58
N GLY A 132 -10.70 18.21 3.55
CA GLY A 132 -10.34 19.61 3.65
C GLY A 132 -9.00 19.87 4.35
N LYS A 133 -8.10 18.87 4.34
CA LYS A 133 -6.79 18.96 5.00
C LYS A 133 -5.66 18.83 3.98
N ASP A 134 -4.50 19.41 4.34
CA ASP A 134 -3.26 19.17 3.62
C ASP A 134 -2.83 17.72 3.83
N ARG A 135 -2.52 17.00 2.75
CA ARG A 135 -2.15 15.59 2.77
C ARG A 135 -0.76 15.37 2.19
N ASP A 136 -0.04 14.41 2.76
CA ASP A 136 1.18 13.91 2.17
C ASP A 136 0.87 13.29 0.81
N ALA A 137 1.77 13.44 -0.14
CA ALA A 137 1.59 12.91 -1.48
C ALA A 137 2.87 12.26 -2.02
N ILE A 138 2.69 11.25 -2.89
CA ILE A 138 3.77 10.70 -3.71
C ILE A 138 3.38 10.95 -5.16
N TYR A 139 4.23 11.68 -5.88
CA TYR A 139 4.11 11.91 -7.31
C TYR A 139 5.00 10.92 -8.03
N LEU A 140 4.46 10.18 -8.99
CA LEU A 140 5.17 9.15 -9.75
C LEU A 140 5.04 9.41 -11.25
N GLU A 141 6.15 9.20 -11.98
CA GLU A 141 6.16 9.14 -13.44
C GLU A 141 6.95 7.92 -13.86
N TYR A 142 6.28 6.99 -14.55
CA TYR A 142 6.89 5.70 -14.85
C TYR A 142 6.35 5.06 -16.12
N ASN A 143 7.17 4.16 -16.67
CA ASN A 143 6.81 3.28 -17.78
C ASN A 143 6.83 1.83 -17.29
N VAL A 144 5.88 1.04 -17.78
CA VAL A 144 5.78 -0.39 -17.51
C VAL A 144 5.56 -1.14 -18.80
N GLU A 145 6.25 -2.24 -18.98
CA GLU A 145 6.02 -3.22 -20.02
C GLU A 145 5.69 -4.58 -19.39
N LEU A 146 4.47 -5.06 -19.61
CA LEU A 146 4.05 -6.41 -19.31
C LEU A 146 4.28 -7.25 -20.57
N LYS A 147 5.29 -8.13 -20.54
CA LYS A 147 5.67 -8.94 -21.70
C LYS A 147 4.55 -9.86 -22.16
N ASN A 148 3.75 -10.35 -21.24
CA ASN A 148 2.53 -11.10 -21.47
C ASN A 148 1.38 -10.43 -20.72
N PRO A 149 0.36 -9.89 -21.36
CA PRO A 149 -0.06 -10.04 -22.76
C PRO A 149 0.50 -8.99 -23.77
N GLY A 150 1.58 -8.30 -23.47
CA GLY A 150 2.14 -7.30 -24.37
C GLY A 150 1.55 -5.91 -24.21
N ILE A 151 1.39 -5.47 -22.96
CA ILE A 151 0.86 -4.15 -22.61
C ILE A 151 2.01 -3.22 -22.26
N GLN A 152 2.00 -2.02 -22.83
CA GLN A 152 2.91 -0.93 -22.44
C GLN A 152 2.11 0.20 -21.79
N LEU A 153 2.64 0.74 -20.72
CA LEU A 153 2.08 1.83 -19.95
C LEU A 153 3.10 2.96 -19.82
N ALA A 154 2.64 4.20 -20.04
CA ALA A 154 3.33 5.39 -19.57
C ALA A 154 2.37 6.15 -18.65
N THR A 155 2.75 6.32 -17.40
CA THR A 155 1.84 6.77 -16.34
C THR A 155 2.41 7.94 -15.57
N LYS A 156 1.52 8.90 -15.25
CA LYS A 156 1.76 9.94 -14.24
C LYS A 156 0.71 9.81 -13.16
N ASP A 157 1.14 9.51 -11.94
CA ASP A 157 0.28 9.31 -10.78
C ASP A 157 0.52 10.35 -9.68
N THR A 158 -0.56 10.69 -9.00
CA THR A 158 -0.54 11.33 -7.69
C THR A 158 -1.20 10.38 -6.69
N LEU A 159 -0.45 10.00 -5.68
CA LEU A 159 -0.93 9.20 -4.56
C LEU A 159 -1.12 10.13 -3.36
N VAL A 160 -2.38 10.32 -2.92
CA VAL A 160 -2.75 11.18 -1.78
C VAL A 160 -2.91 10.32 -0.54
N LEU A 161 -2.17 10.58 0.52
CA LEU A 161 -2.21 9.78 1.74
C LEU A 161 -3.60 9.83 2.39
N ARG A 162 -4.23 8.66 2.49
CA ARG A 162 -5.49 8.44 3.19
C ARG A 162 -5.24 8.15 4.67
N THR A 163 -4.45 7.10 4.95
CA THR A 163 -4.08 6.69 6.31
C THR A 163 -2.78 5.91 6.31
N ARG A 164 -2.03 6.01 7.41
CA ARG A 164 -0.78 5.25 7.57
C ARG A 164 -1.00 3.78 7.93
N ASN A 165 -2.18 3.39 8.39
CA ASN A 165 -2.53 2.02 8.80
C ASN A 165 -1.51 1.34 9.75
N VAL A 166 -0.84 2.14 10.59
CA VAL A 166 0.21 1.63 11.52
C VAL A 166 -0.37 1.06 12.81
N TYR A 167 -1.68 1.17 13.02
CA TYR A 167 -2.36 0.64 14.19
C TYR A 167 -3.40 -0.40 13.78
N GLY A 168 -3.04 -1.66 13.88
CA GLY A 168 -3.97 -2.78 13.87
C GLY A 168 -4.18 -3.24 15.32
N GLY A 169 -5.21 -2.78 16.00
CA GLY A 169 -5.68 -3.39 17.21
C GLY A 169 -6.56 -4.58 16.85
N GLY A 170 -6.13 -5.81 17.12
CA GLY A 170 -6.94 -7.03 16.97
C GLY A 170 -6.99 -7.78 18.28
N THR A 171 -8.15 -8.31 18.63
CA THR A 171 -8.29 -9.34 19.64
C THR A 171 -7.87 -10.66 19.04
N PHE A 172 -6.84 -11.29 19.61
CA PHE A 172 -6.49 -12.66 19.23
C PHE A 172 -7.41 -13.62 19.98
N GLU A 173 -8.29 -14.30 19.25
CA GLU A 173 -8.98 -15.47 19.80
C GLU A 173 -8.06 -16.69 19.61
N VAL A 174 -7.74 -17.34 20.75
CA VAL A 174 -7.02 -18.61 20.71
C VAL A 174 -8.07 -19.71 20.53
N GLU A 175 -8.09 -20.31 19.33
CA GLU A 175 -8.89 -21.53 19.12
C GLU A 175 -8.39 -22.62 20.06
N ARG A 176 -9.32 -23.18 20.83
CA ARG A 176 -9.06 -24.38 21.64
C ARG A 176 -9.14 -25.58 20.70
N LYS A 177 -8.06 -26.32 20.64
CA LYS A 177 -8.11 -27.70 20.11
C LYS A 177 -8.66 -28.62 21.16
#